data_7a9ca3480fbd31586190ac8113e374e8
#
_entry.id   7a9ca3480fbd31586190ac8113e374e8
#
_cell.length_a   1.000
_cell.length_b   1.000
_cell.length_c   1.000
_cell.angle_alpha   90.00
_cell.angle_beta   90.00
_cell.angle_gamma   90.00
#
_symmetry.space_group_name_H-M   'P 1'
#
loop_
_entity.id
_entity.type
_entity.pdbx_description
1 polymer ?
#
loop_
_entity_poly.entity_id
_entity_poly.type
_entity_poly.pdbx_seq_one_letter_code
_entity_poly.pdbx_strand_id
1 'polypeptide(L)'
;MILSFFALFFALYLAKTLEKKLIYQQVRSKIKRQINFKFHSLPIHYSYCFSIWALLLLILLYLAGVNGFLILFISLVASFIIFFAIYRFRDKFNAKNHLDWLFKKSLLLSATIGILITIAIMMAIFGEAGKFFKIIAWQEFFFGTKWNPQLAMNGGQEVVKSSFGAVPVFLGTLLITLVAMSVAVPIGIMGAVNLSLYCKSSTRDLLKPILEILAGIPTVVYGYFAVIFIAPFFKLFFGLLNIEIASESALSAGFVMGIMIIPFILSLTDDAINSVPRSLYDGALAMGSTNYEMISRVIIPSAMPAIIGSIILAVSRAVGETMIVVMSAGLLAKMTFNPLDSTTTATAQIVSLLSGDQEFSSSKTLASFALALTLFVVTFIFNILALIVIKKYQKKNG
;
A
#
# COMPACT_ATOMS: atom_id res chain seq x y z
N MET A 1 -17.29 24.59 9.12
CA MET A 1 -15.95 24.49 8.52
C MET A 1 -15.14 25.77 8.63
N ILE A 2 -15.62 26.95 8.15
CA ILE A 2 -14.90 28.23 8.21
C ILE A 2 -14.59 28.64 9.66
N LEU A 3 -15.53 28.50 10.58
CA LEU A 3 -15.36 28.82 12.01
C LEU A 3 -14.31 27.94 12.71
N SER A 4 -14.18 26.68 12.32
CA SER A 4 -13.13 25.76 12.84
C SER A 4 -11.74 26.17 12.36
N PHE A 5 -11.64 26.71 11.16
CA PHE A 5 -10.38 27.28 10.63
C PHE A 5 -9.94 28.51 11.41
N PHE A 6 -10.86 29.40 11.76
CA PHE A 6 -10.56 30.57 12.59
C PHE A 6 -10.08 30.20 13.98
N ALA A 7 -10.72 29.19 14.62
CA ALA A 7 -10.31 28.70 15.93
C ALA A 7 -8.89 28.07 15.88
N LEU A 8 -8.58 27.29 14.83
CA LEU A 8 -7.25 26.72 14.61
C LEU A 8 -6.20 27.82 14.40
N PHE A 9 -6.49 28.84 13.58
CA PHE A 9 -5.59 29.95 13.32
C PHE A 9 -5.29 30.74 14.57
N PHE A 10 -6.31 30.98 15.40
CA PHE A 10 -6.16 31.65 16.69
C PHE A 10 -5.32 30.85 17.67
N ALA A 11 -5.52 29.54 17.76
CA ALA A 11 -4.70 28.67 18.59
C ALA A 11 -3.22 28.68 18.17
N LEU A 12 -2.94 28.61 16.86
CA LEU A 12 -1.58 28.73 16.33
C LEU A 12 -0.95 30.10 16.60
N TYR A 13 -1.72 31.17 16.53
CA TYR A 13 -1.26 32.52 16.86
C TYR A 13 -0.90 32.63 18.36
N LEU A 14 -1.74 32.07 19.25
CA LEU A 14 -1.43 32.00 20.68
C LEU A 14 -0.19 31.17 20.98
N ALA A 15 -0.03 30.03 20.30
CA ALA A 15 1.15 29.18 20.42
C ALA A 15 2.45 29.95 20.08
N LYS A 16 2.45 30.68 18.96
CA LYS A 16 3.59 31.50 18.53
C LYS A 16 3.86 32.68 19.46
N THR A 17 2.81 33.23 20.06
CA THR A 17 2.93 34.31 21.05
C THR A 17 3.52 33.77 22.37
N LEU A 18 3.13 32.56 22.78
CA LEU A 18 3.70 31.88 23.94
C LEU A 18 5.19 31.63 23.76
N GLU A 19 5.58 31.10 22.62
CA GLU A 19 6.98 30.85 22.27
C GLU A 19 7.81 32.15 22.35
N LYS A 20 7.36 33.23 21.70
CA LYS A 20 8.03 34.53 21.76
C LYS A 20 8.20 35.06 23.18
N LYS A 21 7.15 35.01 24.01
CA LYS A 21 7.22 35.45 25.43
C LYS A 21 8.20 34.61 26.23
N LEU A 22 8.25 33.29 26.02
CA LEU A 22 9.16 32.38 26.70
C LEU A 22 10.62 32.63 26.28
N ILE A 23 10.88 32.82 24.97
CA ILE A 23 12.20 33.20 24.46
C ILE A 23 12.66 34.52 25.05
N TYR A 24 11.80 35.56 25.05
CA TYR A 24 12.13 36.86 25.64
C TYR A 24 12.50 36.76 27.13
N GLN A 25 11.77 35.95 27.89
CA GLN A 25 12.06 35.72 29.31
C GLN A 25 13.37 34.97 29.52
N GLN A 26 13.67 33.97 28.65
CA GLN A 26 14.94 33.23 28.71
C GLN A 26 16.14 34.14 28.40
N VAL A 27 16.02 35.00 27.41
CA VAL A 27 17.07 36.00 27.07
C VAL A 27 17.24 37.00 28.21
N ARG A 28 16.15 37.56 28.76
CA ARG A 28 16.18 38.52 29.88
C ARG A 28 16.78 37.92 31.14
N SER A 29 16.55 36.64 31.44
CA SER A 29 17.14 35.96 32.59
C SER A 29 18.64 35.74 32.43
N LYS A 30 19.10 35.44 31.20
CA LYS A 30 20.54 35.34 30.87
C LYS A 30 21.27 36.70 31.02
N ILE A 31 20.63 37.81 30.63
CA ILE A 31 21.18 39.15 30.72
C ILE A 31 21.30 39.63 32.17
N LYS A 32 20.31 39.31 33.03
CA LYS A 32 20.28 39.78 34.43
C LYS A 32 21.12 38.99 35.42
N ARG A 33 21.82 37.95 35.05
CA ARG A 33 22.72 37.08 35.87
C ARG A 33 22.23 36.70 37.30
N GLN A 34 20.96 36.94 37.67
CA GLN A 34 20.51 36.86 39.06
C GLN A 34 19.34 35.93 39.35
N ILE A 35 18.75 35.22 38.36
CA ILE A 35 17.67 34.30 38.64
C ILE A 35 17.93 33.01 37.88
N ASN A 36 18.15 31.90 38.61
CA ASN A 36 18.23 30.54 38.09
C ASN A 36 16.88 30.08 37.57
N PHE A 37 16.39 30.63 36.44
CA PHE A 37 15.28 30.10 35.70
C PHE A 37 15.77 28.91 34.89
N LYS A 38 15.71 27.71 35.45
CA LYS A 38 15.88 26.45 34.71
C LYS A 38 14.55 26.13 34.05
N PHE A 39 14.41 26.47 32.77
CA PHE A 39 13.34 25.86 31.97
C PHE A 39 13.60 24.37 31.85
N HIS A 40 12.65 23.54 32.18
CA HIS A 40 12.72 22.08 32.00
C HIS A 40 12.69 21.66 30.54
N SER A 41 12.24 22.55 29.65
CA SER A 41 12.10 22.29 28.19
C SER A 41 12.36 23.57 27.38
N LEU A 42 12.71 23.42 26.10
CA LEU A 42 12.84 24.55 25.19
C LEU A 42 11.47 25.24 24.99
N PRO A 43 11.43 26.58 24.78
CA PRO A 43 10.20 27.33 24.54
C PRO A 43 9.31 26.75 23.43
N ILE A 44 9.91 26.22 22.40
CA ILE A 44 9.24 25.59 21.27
C ILE A 44 8.40 24.35 21.69
N HIS A 45 8.85 23.58 22.69
CA HIS A 45 8.10 22.43 23.20
C HIS A 45 6.79 22.83 23.88
N TYR A 46 6.78 23.98 24.57
CA TYR A 46 5.55 24.49 25.17
C TYR A 46 4.56 24.96 24.11
N SER A 47 5.04 25.57 23.02
CA SER A 47 4.21 25.96 21.87
C SER A 47 3.57 24.75 21.20
N TYR A 48 4.34 23.69 20.92
CA TYR A 48 3.81 22.46 20.34
C TYR A 48 2.82 21.75 21.26
N CYS A 49 3.10 21.66 22.55
CA CYS A 49 2.20 21.07 23.52
C CYS A 49 0.85 21.80 23.53
N PHE A 50 0.87 23.12 23.53
CA PHE A 50 -0.33 23.94 23.45
C PHE A 50 -1.11 23.68 22.15
N SER A 51 -0.42 23.68 20.99
CA SER A 51 -1.07 23.48 19.69
C SER A 51 -1.74 22.11 19.58
N ILE A 52 -1.10 21.05 20.09
CA ILE A 52 -1.66 19.69 20.06
C ILE A 52 -2.93 19.61 20.91
N TRP A 53 -2.91 20.15 22.12
CA TRP A 53 -4.10 20.14 22.99
C TRP A 53 -5.27 20.96 22.42
N ALA A 54 -4.98 22.11 21.82
CA ALA A 54 -5.99 22.92 21.15
C ALA A 54 -6.61 22.20 19.94
N LEU A 55 -5.81 21.50 19.17
CA LEU A 55 -6.25 20.72 18.01
C LEU A 55 -7.07 19.50 18.42
N LEU A 56 -6.64 18.76 19.45
CA LEU A 56 -7.40 17.62 20.00
C LEU A 56 -8.79 18.05 20.50
N LEU A 57 -8.85 19.19 21.19
CA LEU A 57 -10.13 19.73 21.66
C LEU A 57 -11.06 20.10 20.49
N LEU A 58 -10.51 20.75 19.44
CA LEU A 58 -11.27 21.08 18.23
C LEU A 58 -11.85 19.84 17.55
N ILE A 59 -11.04 18.78 17.38
CA ILE A 59 -11.47 17.51 16.80
C ILE A 59 -12.57 16.88 17.66
N LEU A 60 -12.41 16.85 18.96
CA LEU A 60 -13.39 16.28 19.91
C LEU A 60 -14.74 16.98 19.84
N LEU A 61 -14.74 18.32 19.82
CA LEU A 61 -15.96 19.12 19.69
C LEU A 61 -16.64 18.93 18.34
N TYR A 62 -15.86 18.78 17.26
CA TYR A 62 -16.40 18.50 15.94
C TYR A 62 -17.06 17.13 15.86
N LEU A 63 -16.42 16.09 16.40
CA LEU A 63 -16.96 14.72 16.46
C LEU A 63 -18.20 14.62 17.36
N ALA A 64 -18.30 15.47 18.40
CA ALA A 64 -19.47 15.53 19.26
C ALA A 64 -20.69 16.21 18.61
N GLY A 65 -20.59 16.63 17.34
CA GLY A 65 -21.71 17.27 16.63
C GLY A 65 -22.12 18.63 17.18
N VAL A 66 -21.24 19.33 17.89
CA VAL A 66 -21.52 20.63 18.50
C VAL A 66 -21.70 21.71 17.41
N ASN A 67 -22.63 22.64 17.58
CA ASN A 67 -22.84 23.73 16.65
C ASN A 67 -21.57 24.55 16.41
N GLY A 68 -21.28 24.91 15.16
CA GLY A 68 -20.02 25.57 14.76
C GLY A 68 -19.69 26.84 15.54
N PHE A 69 -20.69 27.62 15.97
CA PHE A 69 -20.51 28.80 16.83
C PHE A 69 -20.07 28.43 18.24
N LEU A 70 -20.65 27.36 18.80
CA LEU A 70 -20.31 26.85 20.12
C LEU A 70 -18.92 26.22 20.13
N ILE A 71 -18.52 25.52 19.06
CA ILE A 71 -17.15 25.00 18.86
C ILE A 71 -16.14 26.14 18.92
N LEU A 72 -16.39 27.24 18.20
CA LEU A 72 -15.53 28.42 18.20
C LEU A 72 -15.39 29.01 19.60
N PHE A 73 -16.49 29.25 20.29
CA PHE A 73 -16.49 29.85 21.61
C PHE A 73 -15.75 28.97 22.63
N ILE A 74 -16.10 27.68 22.71
CA ILE A 74 -15.47 26.74 23.67
C ILE A 74 -13.98 26.59 23.36
N SER A 75 -13.59 26.48 22.07
CA SER A 75 -12.18 26.33 21.69
C SER A 75 -11.36 27.57 21.99
N LEU A 76 -11.91 28.78 21.85
CA LEU A 76 -11.24 30.02 22.21
C LEU A 76 -11.03 30.11 23.73
N VAL A 77 -12.05 29.84 24.52
CA VAL A 77 -11.97 29.89 26.01
C VAL A 77 -10.99 28.83 26.49
N ALA A 78 -11.09 27.61 26.02
CA ALA A 78 -10.18 26.53 26.43
C ALA A 78 -8.74 26.80 25.99
N SER A 79 -8.53 27.29 24.78
CA SER A 79 -7.18 27.70 24.32
C SER A 79 -6.57 28.78 25.23
N PHE A 80 -7.37 29.74 25.67
CA PHE A 80 -6.90 30.76 26.58
C PHE A 80 -6.55 30.17 27.96
N ILE A 81 -7.38 29.26 28.49
CA ILE A 81 -7.14 28.58 29.79
C ILE A 81 -5.85 27.74 29.70
N ILE A 82 -5.67 26.95 28.61
CA ILE A 82 -4.48 26.13 28.41
C ILE A 82 -3.22 27.00 28.28
N PHE A 83 -3.32 28.13 27.55
CA PHE A 83 -2.24 29.08 27.42
C PHE A 83 -1.82 29.62 28.81
N PHE A 84 -2.78 30.08 29.59
CA PHE A 84 -2.52 30.63 30.92
C PHE A 84 -1.97 29.56 31.88
N ALA A 85 -2.50 28.36 31.86
CA ALA A 85 -2.01 27.23 32.65
C ALA A 85 -0.56 26.87 32.33
N ILE A 86 -0.21 26.70 31.06
CA ILE A 86 1.16 26.39 30.62
C ILE A 86 2.11 27.54 31.04
N TYR A 87 1.68 28.79 30.86
CA TYR A 87 2.50 29.96 31.23
C TYR A 87 2.72 30.05 32.74
N ARG A 88 1.69 29.76 33.57
CA ARG A 88 1.75 29.86 35.05
C ARG A 88 2.54 28.72 35.69
N PHE A 89 2.42 27.51 35.14
CA PHE A 89 3.06 26.30 35.70
C PHE A 89 4.32 25.86 34.96
N ARG A 90 4.87 26.71 34.10
CA ARG A 90 6.01 26.38 33.22
C ARG A 90 7.22 25.81 33.96
N ASP A 91 7.48 26.25 35.20
CA ASP A 91 8.67 25.89 35.97
C ASP A 91 8.57 24.44 36.52
N LYS A 92 7.35 23.90 36.63
CA LYS A 92 7.06 22.55 37.09
C LYS A 92 6.68 21.59 35.95
N PHE A 93 6.37 22.12 34.76
CA PHE A 93 5.85 21.36 33.63
C PHE A 93 6.94 21.03 32.62
N ASN A 94 7.26 19.72 32.49
CA ASN A 94 8.20 19.25 31.49
C ASN A 94 7.47 19.00 30.16
N ALA A 95 7.36 20.04 29.32
CA ALA A 95 6.66 19.99 28.05
C ALA A 95 7.25 18.96 27.08
N LYS A 96 8.56 18.70 27.09
CA LYS A 96 9.20 17.69 26.26
C LYS A 96 8.70 16.29 26.61
N ASN A 97 8.78 15.91 27.87
CA ASN A 97 8.33 14.58 28.30
C ASN A 97 6.83 14.37 28.07
N HIS A 98 6.03 15.43 28.18
CA HIS A 98 4.60 15.37 27.93
C HIS A 98 4.31 15.21 26.43
N LEU A 99 5.03 15.89 25.57
CA LEU A 99 4.94 15.69 24.13
C LEU A 99 5.36 14.27 23.73
N ASP A 100 6.50 13.80 24.23
CA ASP A 100 6.97 12.43 23.95
C ASP A 100 5.96 11.38 24.42
N TRP A 101 5.30 11.59 25.57
CA TRP A 101 4.25 10.72 26.04
C TRP A 101 3.01 10.78 25.14
N LEU A 102 2.56 11.98 24.74
CA LEU A 102 1.43 12.14 23.81
C LEU A 102 1.72 11.46 22.47
N PHE A 103 2.90 11.67 21.88
CA PHE A 103 3.30 11.00 20.64
C PHE A 103 3.30 9.48 20.79
N LYS A 104 3.91 8.94 21.84
CA LYS A 104 3.91 7.49 22.09
C LYS A 104 2.50 6.94 22.22
N LYS A 105 1.61 7.63 22.95
CA LYS A 105 0.22 7.20 23.14
C LYS A 105 -0.59 7.32 21.85
N SER A 106 -0.41 8.39 21.07
CA SER A 106 -1.11 8.54 19.78
C SER A 106 -0.65 7.49 18.77
N LEU A 107 0.64 7.18 18.69
CA LEU A 107 1.16 6.10 17.84
C LEU A 107 0.64 4.73 18.28
N LEU A 108 0.64 4.46 19.59
CA LEU A 108 0.07 3.23 20.14
C LEU A 108 -1.42 3.10 19.82
N LEU A 109 -2.19 4.19 20.00
CA LEU A 109 -3.62 4.21 19.70
C LEU A 109 -3.88 3.96 18.21
N SER A 110 -3.14 4.65 17.33
CA SER A 110 -3.26 4.47 15.87
C SER A 110 -2.93 3.04 15.45
N ALA A 111 -1.85 2.47 16.00
CA ALA A 111 -1.48 1.07 15.74
C ALA A 111 -2.56 0.09 16.23
N THR A 112 -3.10 0.33 17.43
CA THR A 112 -4.18 -0.51 18.01
C THR A 112 -5.45 -0.44 17.15
N ILE A 113 -5.86 0.76 16.72
CA ILE A 113 -7.02 0.93 15.83
C ILE A 113 -6.78 0.20 14.51
N GLY A 114 -5.60 0.34 13.89
CA GLY A 114 -5.27 -0.37 12.65
C GLY A 114 -5.37 -1.89 12.80
N ILE A 115 -4.84 -2.45 13.89
CA ILE A 115 -4.93 -3.88 14.18
C ILE A 115 -6.39 -4.30 14.38
N LEU A 116 -7.18 -3.55 15.15
CA LEU A 116 -8.60 -3.87 15.40
C LEU A 116 -9.42 -3.84 14.11
N ILE A 117 -9.21 -2.84 13.24
CA ILE A 117 -9.87 -2.77 11.94
C ILE A 117 -9.50 -3.99 11.09
N THR A 118 -8.23 -4.35 11.03
CA THR A 118 -7.77 -5.52 10.27
C THR A 118 -8.42 -6.81 10.77
N ILE A 119 -8.47 -7.00 12.09
CA ILE A 119 -9.14 -8.17 12.69
C ILE A 119 -10.64 -8.16 12.38
N ALA A 120 -11.31 -7.00 12.47
CA ALA A 120 -12.74 -6.88 12.17
C ALA A 120 -13.05 -7.22 10.69
N ILE A 121 -12.23 -6.75 9.75
CA ILE A 121 -12.36 -7.09 8.33
C ILE A 121 -12.17 -8.59 8.12
N MET A 122 -11.15 -9.19 8.73
CA MET A 122 -10.93 -10.64 8.64
C MET A 122 -12.11 -11.42 9.21
N MET A 123 -12.62 -11.05 10.38
CA MET A 123 -13.80 -11.69 10.97
C MET A 123 -15.04 -11.60 10.08
N ALA A 124 -15.26 -10.44 9.44
CA ALA A 124 -16.36 -10.26 8.50
C ALA A 124 -16.19 -11.18 7.27
N ILE A 125 -15.00 -11.24 6.67
CA ILE A 125 -14.74 -12.11 5.51
C ILE A 125 -14.93 -13.58 5.88
N PHE A 126 -14.41 -14.04 7.01
CA PHE A 126 -14.58 -15.41 7.48
C PHE A 126 -16.05 -15.75 7.78
N GLY A 127 -16.77 -14.81 8.41
CA GLY A 127 -18.19 -14.99 8.74
C GLY A 127 -19.07 -15.14 7.51
N GLU A 128 -18.92 -14.21 6.55
CA GLU A 128 -19.73 -14.22 5.31
C GLU A 128 -19.32 -15.36 4.35
N ALA A 129 -18.02 -15.64 4.21
CA ALA A 129 -17.57 -16.82 3.47
C ALA A 129 -18.08 -18.14 4.10
N GLY A 130 -18.15 -18.21 5.44
CA GLY A 130 -18.74 -19.36 6.14
C GLY A 130 -20.21 -19.57 5.83
N LYS A 131 -21.00 -18.49 5.65
CA LYS A 131 -22.40 -18.56 5.19
C LYS A 131 -22.48 -19.08 3.75
N PHE A 132 -21.59 -18.65 2.87
CA PHE A 132 -21.50 -19.13 1.49
C PHE A 132 -21.27 -20.65 1.43
N PHE A 133 -20.30 -21.17 2.17
CA PHE A 133 -19.97 -22.61 2.18
C PHE A 133 -21.01 -23.49 2.89
N LYS A 134 -22.00 -22.92 3.58
CA LYS A 134 -23.20 -23.65 4.01
C LYS A 134 -24.21 -23.89 2.89
N ILE A 135 -24.20 -23.01 1.86
CA ILE A 135 -25.13 -23.08 0.72
C ILE A 135 -24.50 -23.87 -0.43
N ILE A 136 -23.21 -23.67 -0.69
CA ILE A 136 -22.45 -24.24 -1.80
C ILE A 136 -21.32 -25.10 -1.24
N ALA A 137 -21.26 -26.35 -1.73
CA ALA A 137 -20.20 -27.27 -1.30
C ALA A 137 -18.81 -26.72 -1.70
N TRP A 138 -17.83 -26.84 -0.81
CA TRP A 138 -16.47 -26.36 -1.06
C TRP A 138 -15.83 -27.02 -2.29
N GLN A 139 -16.18 -28.30 -2.60
CA GLN A 139 -15.72 -29.01 -3.80
C GLN A 139 -16.22 -28.32 -5.08
N GLU A 140 -17.50 -27.93 -5.12
CA GLU A 140 -18.09 -27.24 -6.28
C GLU A 140 -17.43 -25.87 -6.49
N PHE A 141 -17.11 -25.17 -5.43
CA PHE A 141 -16.43 -23.88 -5.52
C PHE A 141 -14.98 -24.02 -6.00
N PHE A 142 -14.18 -24.90 -5.39
CA PHE A 142 -12.74 -24.99 -5.73
C PHE A 142 -12.46 -25.76 -7.01
N PHE A 143 -13.29 -26.69 -7.42
CA PHE A 143 -13.09 -27.52 -8.62
C PHE A 143 -14.08 -27.23 -9.74
N GLY A 144 -15.08 -26.40 -9.51
CA GLY A 144 -16.05 -26.01 -10.53
C GLY A 144 -15.38 -25.20 -11.65
N THR A 145 -15.77 -25.50 -12.88
CA THR A 145 -15.23 -24.91 -14.11
C THR A 145 -16.12 -23.85 -14.74
N LYS A 146 -17.24 -23.52 -14.12
CA LYS A 146 -18.19 -22.52 -14.59
C LYS A 146 -18.37 -21.43 -13.54
N TRP A 147 -18.09 -20.19 -13.93
CA TRP A 147 -18.31 -19.02 -13.10
C TRP A 147 -19.34 -18.09 -13.73
N ASN A 148 -20.54 -18.09 -13.20
CA ASN A 148 -21.66 -17.30 -13.72
C ASN A 148 -22.63 -16.89 -12.60
N PRO A 149 -22.21 -16.05 -11.65
CA PRO A 149 -23.01 -15.68 -10.48
C PRO A 149 -24.31 -14.94 -10.82
N GLN A 150 -24.41 -14.35 -12.03
CA GLN A 150 -25.61 -13.65 -12.47
C GLN A 150 -26.76 -14.63 -12.81
N LEU A 151 -26.46 -15.78 -13.32
CA LEU A 151 -27.48 -16.82 -13.60
C LEU A 151 -28.07 -17.43 -12.31
N ALA A 152 -27.31 -17.39 -11.23
CA ALA A 152 -27.74 -17.89 -9.93
C ALA A 152 -28.91 -17.09 -9.32
N MET A 153 -29.14 -15.86 -9.77
CA MET A 153 -30.24 -15.01 -9.27
C MET A 153 -31.60 -15.43 -9.88
N ASN A 154 -31.60 -16.02 -11.07
CA ASN A 154 -32.81 -16.33 -11.85
C ASN A 154 -33.10 -17.84 -11.99
N GLY A 155 -32.23 -18.70 -11.43
CA GLY A 155 -32.28 -20.16 -11.60
C GLY A 155 -32.73 -20.92 -10.35
N GLY A 156 -33.21 -22.14 -10.54
CA GLY A 156 -33.52 -23.06 -9.44
C GLY A 156 -32.23 -23.51 -8.69
N GLN A 157 -32.40 -24.22 -7.56
CA GLN A 157 -31.29 -24.58 -6.67
C GLN A 157 -30.11 -25.32 -7.33
N GLU A 158 -30.36 -26.13 -8.38
CA GLU A 158 -29.29 -26.83 -9.12
C GLU A 158 -28.44 -25.86 -9.98
N VAL A 159 -29.07 -24.85 -10.61
CA VAL A 159 -28.39 -23.83 -11.39
C VAL A 159 -27.53 -22.95 -10.48
N VAL A 160 -28.00 -22.65 -9.28
CA VAL A 160 -27.24 -21.90 -8.26
C VAL A 160 -25.95 -22.65 -7.91
N LYS A 161 -26.02 -23.96 -7.64
CA LYS A 161 -24.83 -24.75 -7.26
C LYS A 161 -23.77 -24.79 -8.34
N SER A 162 -24.16 -25.05 -9.60
CA SER A 162 -23.20 -25.21 -10.72
C SER A 162 -22.58 -23.92 -11.25
N SER A 163 -22.95 -22.74 -10.71
CA SER A 163 -22.59 -21.44 -11.25
C SER A 163 -21.43 -20.76 -10.52
N PHE A 164 -20.88 -21.34 -9.47
CA PHE A 164 -19.86 -20.69 -8.60
C PHE A 164 -18.51 -21.41 -8.57
N GLY A 165 -18.09 -22.00 -9.70
CA GLY A 165 -16.76 -22.60 -9.82
C GLY A 165 -15.66 -21.57 -9.96
N ALA A 166 -14.69 -21.53 -9.04
CA ALA A 166 -13.64 -20.52 -8.96
C ALA A 166 -12.47 -20.77 -9.93
N VAL A 167 -12.34 -21.97 -10.50
CA VAL A 167 -11.19 -22.35 -11.37
C VAL A 167 -10.95 -21.33 -12.49
N PRO A 168 -11.95 -20.90 -13.30
CA PRO A 168 -11.70 -19.95 -14.40
C PRO A 168 -11.15 -18.62 -13.92
N VAL A 169 -11.62 -18.15 -12.76
CA VAL A 169 -11.24 -16.89 -12.16
C VAL A 169 -9.79 -16.91 -11.67
N PHE A 170 -9.37 -17.99 -11.03
CA PHE A 170 -7.97 -18.14 -10.57
C PHE A 170 -7.02 -18.44 -11.72
N LEU A 171 -7.46 -19.16 -12.77
CA LEU A 171 -6.68 -19.33 -14.00
C LEU A 171 -6.42 -17.99 -14.69
N GLY A 172 -7.44 -17.14 -14.83
CA GLY A 172 -7.27 -15.81 -15.38
C GLY A 172 -6.32 -14.94 -14.53
N THR A 173 -6.43 -15.02 -13.19
CA THR A 173 -5.50 -14.35 -12.28
C THR A 173 -4.06 -14.81 -12.52
N LEU A 174 -3.82 -16.12 -12.63
CA LEU A 174 -2.52 -16.70 -12.90
C LEU A 174 -1.98 -16.24 -14.26
N LEU A 175 -2.80 -16.32 -15.32
CA LEU A 175 -2.43 -15.94 -16.68
C LEU A 175 -1.99 -14.48 -16.77
N ILE A 176 -2.81 -13.55 -16.26
CA ILE A 176 -2.48 -12.11 -16.26
C ILE A 176 -1.23 -11.83 -15.41
N THR A 177 -1.09 -12.48 -14.25
CA THR A 177 0.09 -12.35 -13.41
C THR A 177 1.35 -12.86 -14.11
N LEU A 178 1.30 -13.99 -14.82
CA LEU A 178 2.43 -14.51 -15.58
C LEU A 178 2.85 -13.56 -16.69
N VAL A 179 1.91 -12.99 -17.45
CA VAL A 179 2.20 -11.98 -18.47
C VAL A 179 2.87 -10.76 -17.82
N ALA A 180 2.34 -10.24 -16.71
CA ALA A 180 2.93 -9.10 -16.04
C ALA A 180 4.35 -9.36 -15.53
N MET A 181 4.56 -10.50 -14.90
CA MET A 181 5.88 -10.86 -14.37
C MET A 181 6.90 -11.17 -15.46
N SER A 182 6.47 -11.67 -16.64
CA SER A 182 7.36 -11.86 -17.77
C SER A 182 7.97 -10.56 -18.30
N VAL A 183 7.28 -9.44 -18.11
CA VAL A 183 7.75 -8.10 -18.45
C VAL A 183 8.50 -7.46 -17.28
N ALA A 184 7.90 -7.51 -16.09
CA ALA A 184 8.38 -6.76 -14.93
C ALA A 184 9.68 -7.31 -14.35
N VAL A 185 9.85 -8.64 -14.29
CA VAL A 185 11.03 -9.26 -13.67
C VAL A 185 12.31 -8.99 -14.46
N PRO A 186 12.39 -9.29 -15.78
CA PRO A 186 13.64 -9.05 -16.52
C PRO A 186 14.00 -7.56 -16.54
N ILE A 187 13.04 -6.68 -16.84
CA ILE A 187 13.29 -5.24 -16.94
C ILE A 187 13.64 -4.65 -15.58
N GLY A 188 12.91 -5.04 -14.52
CA GLY A 188 13.15 -4.55 -13.17
C GLY A 188 14.50 -4.95 -12.61
N ILE A 189 14.92 -6.22 -12.80
CA ILE A 189 16.23 -6.71 -12.33
C ILE A 189 17.36 -6.07 -13.13
N MET A 190 17.28 -6.05 -14.47
CA MET A 190 18.30 -5.43 -15.31
C MET A 190 18.43 -3.93 -15.03
N GLY A 191 17.30 -3.24 -14.84
CA GLY A 191 17.27 -1.84 -14.43
C GLY A 191 17.94 -1.60 -13.09
N ALA A 192 17.68 -2.46 -12.09
CA ALA A 192 18.29 -2.36 -10.77
C ALA A 192 19.82 -2.59 -10.81
N VAL A 193 20.27 -3.61 -11.54
CA VAL A 193 21.70 -3.87 -11.72
C VAL A 193 22.40 -2.68 -12.39
N ASN A 194 21.77 -2.11 -13.43
CA ASN A 194 22.31 -0.92 -14.09
C ASN A 194 22.39 0.27 -13.12
N LEU A 195 21.30 0.54 -12.39
CA LEU A 195 21.19 1.67 -11.48
C LEU A 195 22.17 1.57 -10.30
N SER A 196 22.33 0.36 -9.74
CA SER A 196 23.18 0.12 -8.56
C SER A 196 24.68 0.12 -8.90
N LEU A 197 25.06 -0.47 -10.04
CA LEU A 197 26.45 -0.87 -10.29
C LEU A 197 27.13 -0.12 -11.43
N TYR A 198 26.36 0.37 -12.41
CA TYR A 198 26.91 1.04 -13.60
C TYR A 198 26.62 2.54 -13.63
N CYS A 199 25.53 3.00 -13.03
CA CYS A 199 25.17 4.41 -13.05
C CYS A 199 26.04 5.25 -12.12
N LYS A 200 26.40 6.47 -12.57
CA LYS A 200 27.00 7.49 -11.72
C LYS A 200 25.99 7.91 -10.64
N SER A 201 26.48 8.30 -9.45
CA SER A 201 25.63 8.73 -8.33
C SER A 201 24.66 9.84 -8.76
N SER A 202 25.10 10.83 -9.52
CA SER A 202 24.24 11.91 -10.01
C SER A 202 23.07 11.43 -10.88
N THR A 203 23.30 10.44 -11.73
CA THR A 203 22.23 9.85 -12.58
C THR A 203 21.27 9.02 -11.73
N ARG A 204 21.80 8.28 -10.76
CA ARG A 204 21.00 7.48 -9.83
C ARG A 204 20.09 8.36 -8.97
N ASP A 205 20.63 9.46 -8.43
CA ASP A 205 19.89 10.41 -7.59
C ASP A 205 18.77 11.12 -8.35
N LEU A 206 18.86 11.20 -9.70
CA LEU A 206 17.79 11.70 -10.55
C LEU A 206 16.76 10.62 -10.91
N LEU A 207 17.23 9.42 -11.28
CA LEU A 207 16.33 8.36 -11.77
C LEU A 207 15.51 7.70 -10.64
N LYS A 208 16.07 7.53 -9.45
CA LYS A 208 15.36 6.88 -8.34
C LYS A 208 14.06 7.63 -7.96
N PRO A 209 14.03 8.95 -7.76
CA PRO A 209 12.79 9.68 -7.53
C PRO A 209 11.78 9.61 -8.68
N ILE A 210 12.25 9.59 -9.94
CA ILE A 210 11.35 9.45 -11.10
C ILE A 210 10.65 8.09 -11.08
N LEU A 211 11.36 7.02 -10.75
CA LEU A 211 10.77 5.68 -10.62
C LEU A 211 9.78 5.60 -9.44
N GLU A 212 10.06 6.29 -8.33
CA GLU A 212 9.15 6.38 -7.19
C GLU A 212 7.87 7.14 -7.56
N ILE A 213 7.96 8.21 -8.34
CA ILE A 213 6.80 8.94 -8.88
C ILE A 213 5.96 8.03 -9.78
N LEU A 214 6.59 7.26 -10.68
CA LEU A 214 5.86 6.29 -11.52
C LEU A 214 5.12 5.24 -10.69
N ALA A 215 5.73 4.73 -9.63
CA ALA A 215 5.08 3.80 -8.70
C ALA A 215 3.89 4.42 -7.94
N GLY A 216 3.86 5.75 -7.82
CA GLY A 216 2.79 6.52 -7.17
C GLY A 216 1.59 6.86 -8.07
N ILE A 217 1.65 6.59 -9.38
CA ILE A 217 0.53 6.83 -10.29
C ILE A 217 -0.64 5.91 -9.92
N PRO A 218 -1.88 6.44 -9.79
CA PRO A 218 -3.06 5.62 -9.51
C PRO A 218 -3.28 4.53 -10.55
N THR A 219 -3.57 3.29 -10.12
CA THR A 219 -3.71 2.12 -11.02
C THR A 219 -4.84 2.27 -12.04
N VAL A 220 -5.87 3.10 -11.72
CA VAL A 220 -6.93 3.47 -12.68
C VAL A 220 -6.37 4.15 -13.92
N VAL A 221 -5.36 5.02 -13.78
CA VAL A 221 -4.71 5.71 -14.90
C VAL A 221 -4.01 4.72 -15.81
N TYR A 222 -3.31 3.74 -15.23
CA TYR A 222 -2.70 2.64 -15.98
C TYR A 222 -3.76 1.79 -16.70
N GLY A 223 -4.90 1.50 -16.06
CA GLY A 223 -6.01 0.78 -16.68
C GLY A 223 -6.59 1.53 -17.88
N TYR A 224 -6.79 2.84 -17.72
CA TYR A 224 -7.26 3.70 -18.82
C TYR A 224 -6.25 3.75 -19.98
N PHE A 225 -4.96 3.89 -19.68
CA PHE A 225 -3.89 3.84 -20.67
C PHE A 225 -3.87 2.49 -21.40
N ALA A 226 -4.11 1.38 -20.70
CA ALA A 226 -4.19 0.05 -21.29
C ALA A 226 -5.29 -0.03 -22.36
N VAL A 227 -6.48 0.50 -22.07
CA VAL A 227 -7.62 0.45 -23.00
C VAL A 227 -7.43 1.35 -24.21
N ILE A 228 -6.94 2.58 -24.00
CA ILE A 228 -6.91 3.59 -25.07
C ILE A 228 -5.67 3.47 -25.97
N PHE A 229 -4.54 3.05 -25.41
CA PHE A 229 -3.28 3.02 -26.16
C PHE A 229 -2.80 1.59 -26.41
N ILE A 230 -2.69 0.76 -25.38
CA ILE A 230 -2.03 -0.56 -25.52
C ILE A 230 -2.93 -1.58 -26.22
N ALA A 231 -4.23 -1.64 -25.90
CA ALA A 231 -5.13 -2.58 -26.54
C ALA A 231 -5.29 -2.31 -28.06
N PRO A 232 -5.50 -1.05 -28.53
CA PRO A 232 -5.50 -0.74 -29.96
C PRO A 232 -4.16 -1.00 -30.62
N PHE A 233 -3.04 -0.70 -29.96
CA PHE A 233 -1.70 -0.99 -30.48
C PHE A 233 -1.51 -2.49 -30.71
N PHE A 234 -1.85 -3.34 -29.75
CA PHE A 234 -1.77 -4.78 -29.92
C PHE A 234 -2.73 -5.30 -30.97
N LYS A 235 -3.95 -4.76 -31.06
CA LYS A 235 -4.91 -5.13 -32.10
C LYS A 235 -4.36 -4.84 -33.50
N LEU A 236 -3.70 -3.71 -33.69
CA LEU A 236 -3.08 -3.34 -34.94
C LEU A 236 -1.87 -4.22 -35.23
N PHE A 237 -0.98 -4.43 -34.27
CA PHE A 237 0.22 -5.25 -34.39
C PHE A 237 -0.10 -6.71 -34.72
N PHE A 238 -0.99 -7.35 -33.96
CA PHE A 238 -1.40 -8.75 -34.20
C PHE A 238 -2.25 -8.89 -35.45
N GLY A 239 -3.04 -7.84 -35.81
CA GLY A 239 -3.78 -7.79 -37.06
C GLY A 239 -2.89 -7.85 -38.30
N LEU A 240 -1.70 -7.24 -38.27
CA LEU A 240 -0.69 -7.36 -39.36
C LEU A 240 -0.16 -8.80 -39.50
N LEU A 241 -0.23 -9.59 -38.44
CA LEU A 241 0.17 -11.00 -38.41
C LEU A 241 -1.00 -11.95 -38.70
N ASN A 242 -2.20 -11.43 -39.02
CA ASN A 242 -3.44 -12.18 -39.16
C ASN A 242 -3.84 -12.99 -37.90
N ILE A 243 -3.49 -12.49 -36.70
CA ILE A 243 -3.82 -13.09 -35.42
C ILE A 243 -4.93 -12.25 -34.78
N GLU A 244 -6.04 -12.91 -34.45
CA GLU A 244 -7.15 -12.26 -33.75
C GLU A 244 -6.81 -12.06 -32.26
N ILE A 245 -7.00 -10.87 -31.76
CA ILE A 245 -6.88 -10.51 -30.33
C ILE A 245 -8.16 -9.87 -29.84
N ALA A 246 -8.60 -10.22 -28.65
CA ALA A 246 -9.73 -9.57 -28.01
C ALA A 246 -9.40 -8.08 -27.71
N SER A 247 -10.39 -7.21 -27.84
CA SER A 247 -10.21 -5.77 -27.53
C SER A 247 -9.83 -5.56 -26.06
N GLU A 248 -10.39 -6.37 -25.18
CA GLU A 248 -10.00 -6.50 -23.77
C GLU A 248 -9.32 -7.86 -23.62
N SER A 249 -8.00 -7.87 -23.45
CA SER A 249 -7.22 -9.12 -23.44
C SER A 249 -6.34 -9.23 -22.19
N ALA A 250 -6.06 -10.48 -21.79
CA ALA A 250 -5.12 -10.75 -20.72
C ALA A 250 -3.72 -10.18 -21.02
N LEU A 251 -3.33 -10.14 -22.29
CA LEU A 251 -2.05 -9.59 -22.73
C LEU A 251 -1.98 -8.09 -22.47
N SER A 252 -3.00 -7.32 -22.87
CA SER A 252 -3.02 -5.86 -22.67
C SER A 252 -2.96 -5.50 -21.19
N ALA A 253 -3.81 -6.14 -20.38
CA ALA A 253 -3.87 -5.93 -18.95
C ALA A 253 -2.55 -6.34 -18.28
N GLY A 254 -2.04 -7.53 -18.57
CA GLY A 254 -0.79 -8.05 -18.00
C GLY A 254 0.42 -7.22 -18.39
N PHE A 255 0.51 -6.76 -19.64
CA PHE A 255 1.61 -5.92 -20.10
C PHE A 255 1.68 -4.59 -19.34
N VAL A 256 0.55 -3.89 -19.22
CA VAL A 256 0.50 -2.61 -18.49
C VAL A 256 0.70 -2.81 -16.99
N MET A 257 0.15 -3.88 -16.41
CA MET A 257 0.43 -4.26 -15.03
C MET A 257 1.92 -4.55 -14.82
N GLY A 258 2.58 -5.19 -15.80
CA GLY A 258 4.02 -5.39 -15.79
C GLY A 258 4.78 -4.08 -15.74
N ILE A 259 4.44 -3.09 -16.56
CA ILE A 259 5.05 -1.76 -16.55
C ILE A 259 4.90 -1.10 -15.17
N MET A 260 3.71 -1.17 -14.57
CA MET A 260 3.44 -0.62 -13.24
C MET A 260 4.28 -1.28 -12.14
N ILE A 261 4.60 -2.57 -12.28
CA ILE A 261 5.36 -3.35 -11.29
C ILE A 261 6.88 -3.16 -11.45
N ILE A 262 7.38 -2.77 -12.64
CA ILE A 262 8.82 -2.54 -12.88
C ILE A 262 9.48 -1.68 -11.80
N PRO A 263 8.98 -0.47 -11.44
CA PRO A 263 9.61 0.37 -10.43
C PRO A 263 9.71 -0.32 -9.06
N PHE A 264 8.72 -1.14 -8.71
CA PHE A 264 8.69 -1.87 -7.46
C PHE A 264 9.77 -2.94 -7.37
N ILE A 265 9.91 -3.78 -8.42
CA ILE A 265 10.97 -4.80 -8.50
C ILE A 265 12.34 -4.12 -8.54
N LEU A 266 12.47 -3.05 -9.31
CA LEU A 266 13.72 -2.31 -9.47
C LEU A 266 14.19 -1.74 -8.14
N SER A 267 13.30 -1.05 -7.39
CA SER A 267 13.66 -0.45 -6.10
C SER A 267 14.07 -1.50 -5.06
N LEU A 268 13.29 -2.58 -4.92
CA LEU A 268 13.63 -3.65 -3.97
C LEU A 268 14.90 -4.41 -4.36
N THR A 269 15.15 -4.60 -5.67
CA THR A 269 16.37 -5.25 -6.16
C THR A 269 17.58 -4.33 -6.01
N ASP A 270 17.44 -3.02 -6.24
CA ASP A 270 18.47 -2.01 -5.98
C ASP A 270 18.88 -2.03 -4.49
N ASP A 271 17.91 -2.07 -3.58
CA ASP A 271 18.17 -2.13 -2.14
C ASP A 271 18.83 -3.47 -1.76
N ALA A 272 18.43 -4.58 -2.39
CA ALA A 272 19.06 -5.89 -2.20
C ALA A 272 20.55 -5.91 -2.62
N ILE A 273 20.87 -5.34 -3.78
CA ILE A 273 22.24 -5.25 -4.29
C ILE A 273 23.09 -4.35 -3.38
N ASN A 274 22.54 -3.20 -2.95
CA ASN A 274 23.26 -2.27 -2.07
C ASN A 274 23.45 -2.79 -0.65
N SER A 275 22.69 -3.79 -0.22
CA SER A 275 22.87 -4.46 1.08
C SER A 275 24.07 -5.42 1.12
N VAL A 276 24.64 -5.78 -0.05
CA VAL A 276 25.82 -6.63 -0.14
C VAL A 276 27.06 -5.88 0.40
N PRO A 277 27.85 -6.47 1.33
CA PRO A 277 29.02 -5.81 1.89
C PRO A 277 30.05 -5.40 0.84
N ARG A 278 30.58 -4.18 0.95
CA ARG A 278 31.60 -3.68 0.02
C ARG A 278 32.87 -4.53 -0.03
N SER A 279 33.22 -5.21 1.06
CA SER A 279 34.35 -6.13 1.11
C SER A 279 34.27 -7.26 0.06
N LEU A 280 33.06 -7.69 -0.35
CA LEU A 280 32.89 -8.66 -1.42
C LEU A 280 33.19 -8.06 -2.79
N TYR A 281 32.84 -6.79 -3.02
CA TYR A 281 33.21 -6.05 -4.25
C TYR A 281 34.71 -5.91 -4.36
N ASP A 282 35.36 -5.37 -3.31
CA ASP A 282 36.79 -5.10 -3.29
C ASP A 282 37.60 -6.42 -3.36
N GLY A 283 37.15 -7.46 -2.66
CA GLY A 283 37.77 -8.78 -2.68
C GLY A 283 37.73 -9.43 -4.07
N ALA A 284 36.60 -9.36 -4.76
CA ALA A 284 36.47 -9.89 -6.13
C ALA A 284 37.40 -9.16 -7.10
N LEU A 285 37.48 -7.83 -7.03
CA LEU A 285 38.38 -7.02 -7.87
C LEU A 285 39.86 -7.29 -7.54
N ALA A 286 40.19 -7.46 -6.24
CA ALA A 286 41.54 -7.79 -5.81
C ALA A 286 42.03 -9.17 -6.33
N MET A 287 41.09 -10.10 -6.55
CA MET A 287 41.36 -11.41 -7.18
C MET A 287 41.49 -11.34 -8.71
N GLY A 288 41.41 -10.13 -9.30
CA GLY A 288 41.56 -9.90 -10.73
C GLY A 288 40.31 -10.14 -11.56
N SER A 289 39.11 -10.23 -10.95
CA SER A 289 37.87 -10.37 -11.69
C SER A 289 37.52 -9.06 -12.44
N THR A 290 36.92 -9.21 -13.62
CA THR A 290 36.31 -8.09 -14.33
C THR A 290 35.03 -7.63 -13.60
N ASN A 291 34.57 -6.38 -13.88
CA ASN A 291 33.30 -5.90 -13.32
C ASN A 291 32.12 -6.83 -13.64
N TYR A 292 32.07 -7.38 -14.83
CA TYR A 292 31.03 -8.34 -15.22
C TYR A 292 31.08 -9.63 -14.37
N GLU A 293 32.27 -10.20 -14.19
CA GLU A 293 32.44 -11.42 -13.38
C GLU A 293 32.14 -11.17 -11.90
N MET A 294 32.59 -10.04 -11.37
CA MET A 294 32.26 -9.63 -10.02
C MET A 294 30.73 -9.54 -9.84
N ILE A 295 30.01 -8.88 -10.75
CA ILE A 295 28.56 -8.72 -10.68
C ILE A 295 27.86 -10.06 -10.81
N SER A 296 28.17 -10.83 -11.84
CA SER A 296 27.44 -12.06 -12.18
C SER A 296 27.74 -13.23 -11.23
N ARG A 297 29.00 -13.34 -10.75
CA ARG A 297 29.46 -14.48 -9.95
C ARG A 297 29.52 -14.22 -8.44
N VAL A 298 29.55 -12.93 -8.01
CA VAL A 298 29.68 -12.60 -6.59
C VAL A 298 28.47 -11.80 -6.10
N ILE A 299 28.16 -10.66 -6.71
CA ILE A 299 27.16 -9.72 -6.18
C ILE A 299 25.74 -10.23 -6.38
N ILE A 300 25.37 -10.61 -7.61
CA ILE A 300 24.01 -11.11 -7.88
C ILE A 300 23.72 -12.39 -7.09
N PRO A 301 24.59 -13.41 -7.04
CA PRO A 301 24.34 -14.58 -6.18
C PRO A 301 24.22 -14.25 -4.69
N SER A 302 25.01 -13.29 -4.19
CA SER A 302 24.92 -12.85 -2.79
C SER A 302 23.61 -12.10 -2.50
N ALA A 303 23.11 -11.30 -3.44
CA ALA A 303 21.83 -10.58 -3.34
C ALA A 303 20.61 -11.46 -3.69
N MET A 304 20.80 -12.63 -4.30
CA MET A 304 19.74 -13.50 -4.84
C MET A 304 18.60 -13.79 -3.86
N PRO A 305 18.85 -14.04 -2.56
CA PRO A 305 17.78 -14.29 -1.60
C PRO A 305 16.80 -13.11 -1.49
N ALA A 306 17.33 -11.90 -1.45
CA ALA A 306 16.53 -10.68 -1.38
C ALA A 306 15.84 -10.38 -2.72
N ILE A 307 16.51 -10.65 -3.85
CA ILE A 307 15.93 -10.53 -5.20
C ILE A 307 14.74 -11.49 -5.37
N ILE A 308 14.88 -12.76 -4.99
CA ILE A 308 13.77 -13.71 -5.03
C ILE A 308 12.63 -13.24 -4.11
N GLY A 309 12.95 -12.72 -2.93
CA GLY A 309 11.96 -12.13 -2.03
C GLY A 309 11.19 -10.98 -2.69
N SER A 310 11.87 -10.09 -3.38
CA SER A 310 11.25 -8.98 -4.11
C SER A 310 10.32 -9.46 -5.22
N ILE A 311 10.71 -10.50 -5.96
CA ILE A 311 9.88 -11.11 -7.02
C ILE A 311 8.60 -11.71 -6.41
N ILE A 312 8.70 -12.46 -5.31
CA ILE A 312 7.52 -13.07 -4.67
C ILE A 312 6.57 -11.98 -4.13
N LEU A 313 7.11 -10.90 -3.57
CA LEU A 313 6.30 -9.75 -3.14
C LEU A 313 5.63 -9.06 -4.34
N ALA A 314 6.32 -8.93 -5.46
CA ALA A 314 5.77 -8.40 -6.70
C ALA A 314 4.64 -9.28 -7.27
N VAL A 315 4.80 -10.61 -7.24
CA VAL A 315 3.73 -11.57 -7.60
C VAL A 315 2.52 -11.39 -6.69
N SER A 316 2.73 -11.28 -5.38
CA SER A 316 1.64 -11.06 -4.42
C SER A 316 0.88 -9.76 -4.72
N ARG A 317 1.60 -8.69 -5.10
CA ARG A 317 1.01 -7.42 -5.54
C ARG A 317 0.24 -7.57 -6.85
N ALA A 318 0.79 -8.27 -7.84
CA ALA A 318 0.15 -8.52 -9.13
C ALA A 318 -1.16 -9.30 -8.99
N VAL A 319 -1.17 -10.35 -8.18
CA VAL A 319 -2.37 -11.16 -7.88
C VAL A 319 -3.47 -10.32 -7.22
N GLY A 320 -3.09 -9.30 -6.45
CA GLY A 320 -4.02 -8.37 -5.80
C GLY A 320 -4.47 -7.19 -6.66
N GLU A 321 -3.94 -7.01 -7.88
CA GLU A 321 -4.30 -5.86 -8.73
C GLU A 321 -5.74 -5.98 -9.23
N THR A 322 -6.46 -4.86 -9.16
CA THR A 322 -7.89 -4.83 -9.44
C THR A 322 -8.24 -3.94 -10.62
N MET A 323 -7.84 -2.64 -10.55
CA MET A 323 -8.38 -1.64 -11.46
C MET A 323 -7.87 -1.77 -12.89
N ILE A 324 -6.61 -2.13 -13.09
CA ILE A 324 -6.05 -2.37 -14.43
C ILE A 324 -6.84 -3.50 -15.10
N VAL A 325 -7.08 -4.59 -14.38
CA VAL A 325 -7.77 -5.76 -14.90
C VAL A 325 -9.24 -5.48 -15.19
N VAL A 326 -9.95 -4.83 -14.25
CA VAL A 326 -11.37 -4.45 -14.43
C VAL A 326 -11.56 -3.62 -15.71
N MET A 327 -10.59 -2.76 -16.02
CA MET A 327 -10.71 -1.87 -17.18
C MET A 327 -10.25 -2.51 -18.49
N SER A 328 -9.24 -3.40 -18.48
CA SER A 328 -8.55 -3.77 -19.72
C SER A 328 -8.48 -5.26 -20.05
N ALA A 329 -8.87 -6.15 -19.12
CA ALA A 329 -8.86 -7.60 -19.37
C ALA A 329 -10.23 -8.20 -19.70
N GLY A 330 -11.29 -7.47 -19.41
CA GLY A 330 -12.68 -7.93 -19.47
C GLY A 330 -13.13 -8.55 -18.15
N LEU A 331 -14.44 -8.81 -18.05
CA LEU A 331 -15.06 -9.37 -16.84
C LEU A 331 -15.55 -10.81 -17.05
N LEU A 332 -15.22 -11.42 -18.19
CA LEU A 332 -15.69 -12.76 -18.55
C LEU A 332 -14.77 -13.83 -17.95
N ALA A 333 -15.28 -14.61 -17.02
CA ALA A 333 -14.55 -15.74 -16.44
C ALA A 333 -14.54 -16.94 -17.41
N LYS A 334 -13.61 -16.94 -18.37
CA LYS A 334 -13.42 -17.99 -19.38
C LYS A 334 -12.21 -18.84 -18.99
N MET A 335 -12.34 -20.15 -19.13
CA MET A 335 -11.16 -21.04 -19.03
C MET A 335 -10.34 -20.93 -20.32
N THR A 336 -9.28 -20.13 -20.26
CA THR A 336 -8.34 -19.96 -21.37
C THR A 336 -6.91 -19.87 -20.85
N PHE A 337 -5.96 -20.41 -21.62
CA PHE A 337 -4.53 -20.23 -21.45
C PHE A 337 -3.94 -19.28 -22.50
N ASN A 338 -4.79 -18.81 -23.42
CA ASN A 338 -4.37 -17.89 -24.47
C ASN A 338 -4.38 -16.44 -23.91
N PRO A 339 -3.23 -15.75 -23.85
CA PRO A 339 -3.17 -14.37 -23.36
C PRO A 339 -3.86 -13.36 -24.28
N LEU A 340 -4.20 -13.74 -25.51
CA LEU A 340 -4.91 -12.89 -26.47
C LEU A 340 -6.43 -12.86 -26.21
N ASP A 341 -6.94 -13.79 -25.40
CA ASP A 341 -8.36 -13.86 -25.04
C ASP A 341 -8.68 -12.86 -23.90
N SER A 342 -9.99 -12.53 -23.83
CA SER A 342 -10.56 -11.84 -22.68
C SER A 342 -10.68 -12.80 -21.48
N THR A 343 -10.29 -12.33 -20.31
CA THR A 343 -10.40 -13.08 -19.05
C THR A 343 -10.59 -12.13 -17.86
N THR A 344 -10.70 -12.67 -16.66
CA THR A 344 -10.89 -11.89 -15.44
C THR A 344 -10.02 -12.41 -14.31
N THR A 345 -9.85 -11.60 -13.26
CA THR A 345 -9.16 -12.01 -12.02
C THR A 345 -10.12 -12.13 -10.84
N ALA A 346 -9.64 -12.76 -9.77
CA ALA A 346 -10.40 -12.88 -8.53
C ALA A 346 -10.77 -11.50 -7.96
N THR A 347 -9.84 -10.55 -7.96
CA THR A 347 -10.07 -9.17 -7.52
C THR A 347 -11.09 -8.43 -8.37
N ALA A 348 -11.01 -8.56 -9.71
CA ALA A 348 -11.96 -7.95 -10.62
C ALA A 348 -13.37 -8.51 -10.43
N GLN A 349 -13.50 -9.82 -10.22
CA GLN A 349 -14.79 -10.46 -9.91
C GLN A 349 -15.35 -10.02 -8.56
N ILE A 350 -14.53 -9.91 -7.52
CA ILE A 350 -14.97 -9.38 -6.21
C ILE A 350 -15.58 -7.98 -6.39
N VAL A 351 -14.90 -7.08 -7.09
CA VAL A 351 -15.41 -5.72 -7.34
C VAL A 351 -16.69 -5.76 -8.17
N SER A 352 -16.74 -6.55 -9.23
CA SER A 352 -17.92 -6.69 -10.08
C SER A 352 -19.14 -7.21 -9.32
N LEU A 353 -18.93 -8.15 -8.40
CA LEU A 353 -20.00 -8.72 -7.57
C LEU A 353 -20.49 -7.75 -6.48
N LEU A 354 -19.59 -6.89 -5.99
CA LEU A 354 -19.90 -5.88 -4.96
C LEU A 354 -20.35 -4.54 -5.54
N SER A 355 -20.35 -4.37 -6.87
CA SER A 355 -20.83 -3.15 -7.53
C SER A 355 -22.32 -3.27 -7.88
N GLY A 356 -23.11 -2.19 -7.67
CA GLY A 356 -24.55 -2.12 -7.95
C GLY A 356 -25.42 -2.34 -6.73
N ASP A 357 -26.72 -2.56 -6.95
CA ASP A 357 -27.69 -2.84 -5.88
C ASP A 357 -27.38 -4.18 -5.20
N GLN A 358 -27.11 -4.11 -3.90
CA GLN A 358 -26.65 -5.26 -3.14
C GLN A 358 -27.70 -5.69 -2.11
N GLU A 359 -28.13 -6.94 -2.24
CA GLU A 359 -28.71 -7.68 -1.12
C GLU A 359 -27.57 -8.41 -0.39
N PHE A 360 -27.26 -7.98 0.84
CA PHE A 360 -26.16 -8.55 1.63
C PHE A 360 -26.29 -10.07 1.86
N SER A 361 -27.50 -10.63 1.79
CA SER A 361 -27.77 -12.05 1.97
C SER A 361 -27.80 -12.86 0.66
N SER A 362 -27.60 -12.22 -0.49
CA SER A 362 -27.64 -12.92 -1.78
C SER A 362 -26.42 -13.84 -1.96
N SER A 363 -26.61 -14.97 -2.60
CA SER A 363 -25.53 -15.91 -2.94
C SER A 363 -24.42 -15.25 -3.77
N LYS A 364 -24.75 -14.23 -4.57
CA LYS A 364 -23.83 -13.42 -5.35
C LYS A 364 -22.87 -12.63 -4.43
N THR A 365 -23.39 -11.92 -3.44
CA THR A 365 -22.59 -11.15 -2.48
C THR A 365 -21.76 -12.07 -1.60
N LEU A 366 -22.33 -13.18 -1.12
CA LEU A 366 -21.61 -14.18 -0.34
C LEU A 366 -20.45 -14.83 -1.13
N ALA A 367 -20.61 -15.02 -2.45
CA ALA A 367 -19.55 -15.53 -3.32
C ALA A 367 -18.33 -14.59 -3.40
N SER A 368 -18.55 -13.27 -3.33
CA SER A 368 -17.44 -12.30 -3.30
C SER A 368 -16.58 -12.47 -2.03
N PHE A 369 -17.20 -12.74 -0.89
CA PHE A 369 -16.48 -13.01 0.35
C PHE A 369 -15.72 -14.35 0.32
N ALA A 370 -16.29 -15.37 -0.34
CA ALA A 370 -15.59 -16.64 -0.55
C ALA A 370 -14.37 -16.49 -1.45
N LEU A 371 -14.47 -15.70 -2.54
CA LEU A 371 -13.32 -15.34 -3.38
C LEU A 371 -12.28 -14.52 -2.60
N ALA A 372 -12.73 -13.55 -1.80
CA ALA A 372 -11.84 -12.71 -0.99
C ALA A 372 -11.08 -13.56 0.04
N LEU A 373 -11.76 -14.50 0.72
CA LEU A 373 -11.11 -15.42 1.66
C LEU A 373 -10.07 -16.29 0.96
N THR A 374 -10.42 -16.85 -0.20
CA THR A 374 -9.51 -17.72 -0.96
C THR A 374 -8.29 -16.93 -1.45
N LEU A 375 -8.49 -15.72 -1.96
CA LEU A 375 -7.42 -14.84 -2.40
C LEU A 375 -6.51 -14.44 -1.22
N PHE A 376 -7.09 -14.16 -0.06
CA PHE A 376 -6.33 -13.88 1.16
C PHE A 376 -5.44 -15.06 1.54
N VAL A 377 -5.96 -16.28 1.53
CA VAL A 377 -5.18 -17.49 1.83
C VAL A 377 -4.05 -17.68 0.82
N VAL A 378 -4.31 -17.51 -0.47
CA VAL A 378 -3.30 -17.64 -1.54
C VAL A 378 -2.19 -16.61 -1.37
N THR A 379 -2.53 -15.33 -1.18
CA THR A 379 -1.53 -14.26 -0.99
C THR A 379 -0.77 -14.41 0.32
N PHE A 380 -1.42 -14.89 1.38
CA PHE A 380 -0.77 -15.20 2.66
C PHE A 380 0.26 -16.32 2.53
N ILE A 381 -0.05 -17.38 1.77
CA ILE A 381 0.90 -18.46 1.45
C ILE A 381 2.10 -17.90 0.68
N PHE A 382 1.90 -17.06 -0.34
CA PHE A 382 3.00 -16.44 -1.06
C PHE A 382 3.90 -15.60 -0.15
N ASN A 383 3.33 -14.81 0.76
CA ASN A 383 4.09 -14.00 1.70
C ASN A 383 4.90 -14.88 2.68
N ILE A 384 4.33 -15.98 3.18
CA ILE A 384 5.06 -16.93 4.02
C ILE A 384 6.21 -17.58 3.23
N LEU A 385 5.97 -18.01 2.00
CA LEU A 385 7.01 -18.58 1.15
C LEU A 385 8.15 -17.59 0.92
N ALA A 386 7.86 -16.32 0.66
CA ALA A 386 8.87 -15.27 0.54
C ALA A 386 9.75 -15.20 1.80
N LEU A 387 9.12 -15.13 2.98
CA LEU A 387 9.84 -15.08 4.26
C LEU A 387 10.71 -16.33 4.51
N ILE A 388 10.21 -17.52 4.18
CA ILE A 388 10.96 -18.78 4.33
C ILE A 388 12.18 -18.76 3.40
N VAL A 389 12.01 -18.38 2.14
CA VAL A 389 13.10 -18.29 1.16
C VAL A 389 14.17 -17.33 1.65
N ILE A 390 13.79 -16.09 2.02
CA ILE A 390 14.73 -15.09 2.52
C ILE A 390 15.51 -15.62 3.74
N LYS A 391 14.82 -16.17 4.74
CA LYS A 391 15.47 -16.70 5.96
C LYS A 391 16.38 -17.87 5.69
N LYS A 392 16.00 -18.80 4.81
CA LYS A 392 16.81 -19.99 4.47
C LYS A 392 18.15 -19.61 3.82
N TYR A 393 18.11 -18.62 2.94
CA TYR A 393 19.31 -18.16 2.25
C TYR A 393 20.20 -17.26 3.11
N GLN A 394 19.63 -16.43 4.00
CA GLN A 394 20.41 -15.65 4.96
C GLN A 394 21.24 -16.54 5.89
N LYS A 395 20.68 -17.66 6.36
CA LYS A 395 21.41 -18.64 7.20
C LYS A 395 22.54 -19.39 6.47
N LYS A 396 22.51 -19.44 5.14
CA LYS A 396 23.52 -20.18 4.36
C LYS A 396 24.73 -19.31 4.03
N ASN A 397 24.57 -17.96 4.08
CA ASN A 397 25.60 -16.99 3.67
C ASN A 397 26.13 -16.16 4.86
N GLY A 398 25.68 -16.37 6.09
CA GLY A 398 26.22 -15.86 7.34
C GLY A 398 26.74 -16.99 8.19
#